data_e2ab5b36d36c5f91c07c41acc660ab13
#
_entry.id   e2ab5b36d36c5f91c07c41acc660ab13
#
_cell.length_a   1.000
_cell.length_b   1.000
_cell.length_c   1.000
_cell.angle_alpha   90.00
_cell.angle_beta   90.00
_cell.angle_gamma   90.00
#
_symmetry.space_group_name_H-M   'P 1'
#
loop_
_entity.id
_entity.type
_entity.pdbx_description
1 polymer ?
#
loop_
_entity_poly.entity_id
_entity_poly.type
_entity_poly.pdbx_seq_one_letter_code
_entity_poly.pdbx_strand_id
1 'polypeptide(L)'
;ASTELTVLIQGESGPGKELIAKTIHQHSNRAKGPFVAINCAAIPSELLESELFGHEKGAFTGAIERKRGKLEQAGNGTLFLDEIGDMPLKLQSKLLRVLQERQFERIGGQELLTTNMRVIAATHRDLEQLMQQEQFRTDLYYRLNVFPLSIPPLRERVEDLPLLVEHFLKRGAREMAVGSKSLSPEAMDALKRYPWPGNVRELENTLKSLMITNVSNFISLDSFPGHLMKKGKPVQESGNLEEWIEDKIAPLVREGIAKNTDSLMQEILQKVERPLLKLLLEETGWN
;
A
#
# COMPACT_ATOMS: atom_id res chain seq x y z
N ALA A 1 0.74 19.63 14.57
CA ALA A 1 -0.65 19.16 14.55
C ALA A 1 -1.65 20.29 14.88
N SER A 2 -1.23 21.33 15.60
CA SER A 2 -2.09 22.50 15.96
C SER A 2 -2.49 23.39 14.78
N THR A 3 -1.88 23.24 13.61
CA THR A 3 -2.19 24.02 12.40
C THR A 3 -3.24 23.33 11.53
N GLU A 4 -4.03 24.14 10.80
CA GLU A 4 -5.04 23.68 9.83
C GLU A 4 -4.46 23.41 8.43
N LEU A 5 -3.14 23.45 8.28
CA LEU A 5 -2.47 23.25 7.00
C LEU A 5 -2.73 21.86 6.46
N THR A 6 -2.83 21.77 5.14
CA THR A 6 -2.84 20.49 4.42
C THR A 6 -1.48 19.81 4.59
N VAL A 7 -1.49 18.51 4.86
CA VAL A 7 -0.28 17.71 5.00
C VAL A 7 -0.23 16.71 3.84
N LEU A 8 0.88 16.66 3.13
CA LEU A 8 1.16 15.66 2.10
C LEU A 8 2.19 14.68 2.63
N ILE A 9 1.78 13.43 2.86
CA ILE A 9 2.64 12.36 3.35
C ILE A 9 3.16 11.56 2.15
N GLN A 10 4.47 11.56 1.96
CA GLN A 10 5.14 10.82 0.90
C GLN A 10 5.98 9.69 1.47
N GLY A 11 6.06 8.56 0.77
CA GLY A 11 6.85 7.40 1.17
C GLY A 11 6.35 6.13 0.51
N GLU A 12 7.19 5.12 0.44
CA GLU A 12 6.89 3.82 -0.16
C GLU A 12 5.58 3.20 0.37
N SER A 13 5.14 2.08 -0.20
CA SER A 13 4.00 1.34 0.34
C SER A 13 4.39 0.65 1.66
N GLY A 14 3.48 0.67 2.65
CA GLY A 14 3.67 -0.07 3.90
C GLY A 14 4.46 0.58 5.04
N PRO A 15 4.98 1.83 4.97
CA PRO A 15 5.74 2.40 6.08
C PRO A 15 4.87 2.95 7.22
N GLY A 16 3.53 3.01 7.05
CA GLY A 16 2.62 3.49 8.10
C GLY A 16 1.99 4.85 7.83
N LYS A 17 1.85 5.29 6.57
CA LYS A 17 1.25 6.59 6.20
C LYS A 17 -0.10 6.85 6.88
N GLU A 18 -0.98 5.86 6.90
CA GLU A 18 -2.30 5.98 7.55
C GLU A 18 -2.20 6.18 9.08
N LEU A 19 -1.27 5.46 9.73
CA LEU A 19 -1.05 5.61 11.18
C LEU A 19 -0.57 7.02 11.53
N ILE A 20 0.34 7.57 10.73
CA ILE A 20 0.83 8.94 10.89
C ILE A 20 -0.31 9.94 10.67
N ALA A 21 -1.14 9.75 9.63
CA ALA A 21 -2.30 10.61 9.38
C ALA A 21 -3.29 10.59 10.57
N LYS A 22 -3.59 9.41 11.12
CA LYS A 22 -4.40 9.25 12.34
C LYS A 22 -3.77 9.96 13.55
N THR A 23 -2.46 9.81 13.73
CA THR A 23 -1.73 10.47 14.83
C THR A 23 -1.77 11.99 14.69
N ILE A 24 -1.59 12.53 13.47
CA ILE A 24 -1.73 13.97 13.21
C ILE A 24 -3.13 14.47 13.56
N HIS A 25 -4.18 13.73 13.18
CA HIS A 25 -5.56 14.05 13.52
C HIS A 25 -5.78 14.05 15.04
N GLN A 26 -5.38 12.98 15.75
CA GLN A 26 -5.55 12.82 17.19
C GLN A 26 -4.87 13.93 18.02
N HIS A 27 -3.78 14.51 17.51
CA HIS A 27 -3.04 15.59 18.15
C HIS A 27 -3.39 16.98 17.57
N SER A 28 -4.50 17.10 16.83
CA SER A 28 -4.97 18.36 16.24
C SER A 28 -6.14 18.96 17.01
N ASN A 29 -6.47 20.20 16.68
CA ASN A 29 -7.67 20.87 17.22
C ASN A 29 -8.97 20.18 16.78
N ARG A 30 -8.90 19.24 15.81
CA ARG A 30 -10.02 18.46 15.28
C ARG A 30 -10.08 17.02 15.81
N ALA A 31 -9.31 16.69 16.84
CA ALA A 31 -9.23 15.34 17.41
C ALA A 31 -10.59 14.75 17.86
N LYS A 32 -11.54 15.62 18.21
CA LYS A 32 -12.91 15.23 18.59
C LYS A 32 -13.85 15.06 17.38
N GLY A 33 -13.44 15.51 16.19
CA GLY A 33 -14.20 15.39 14.96
C GLY A 33 -13.97 14.05 14.26
N PRO A 34 -14.70 13.76 13.19
CA PRO A 34 -14.52 12.54 12.44
C PRO A 34 -13.16 12.51 11.70
N PHE A 35 -12.52 11.34 11.68
CA PHE A 35 -11.42 11.01 10.78
C PHE A 35 -11.98 10.11 9.67
N VAL A 36 -12.12 10.65 8.48
CA VAL A 36 -12.71 9.94 7.33
C VAL A 36 -11.61 9.63 6.33
N ALA A 37 -11.33 8.35 6.13
CA ALA A 37 -10.33 7.89 5.19
C ALA A 37 -10.97 7.37 3.89
N ILE A 38 -10.31 7.61 2.78
CA ILE A 38 -10.61 7.02 1.48
C ILE A 38 -9.30 6.66 0.78
N ASN A 39 -9.23 5.43 0.26
CA ASN A 39 -8.09 4.99 -0.55
C ASN A 39 -8.47 5.10 -2.03
N CYS A 40 -7.76 5.97 -2.76
CA CYS A 40 -8.07 6.27 -4.17
C CYS A 40 -7.70 5.13 -5.11
N ALA A 41 -6.74 4.28 -4.74
CA ALA A 41 -6.33 3.13 -5.53
C ALA A 41 -7.24 1.90 -5.35
N ALA A 42 -7.88 1.77 -4.17
CA ALA A 42 -8.69 0.61 -3.84
C ALA A 42 -10.10 0.63 -4.43
N ILE A 43 -10.55 1.78 -4.97
CA ILE A 43 -11.92 1.98 -5.46
C ILE A 43 -11.88 2.20 -6.97
N PRO A 44 -12.68 1.48 -7.78
CA PRO A 44 -12.78 1.75 -9.20
C PRO A 44 -13.13 3.23 -9.48
N SER A 45 -12.52 3.80 -10.52
CA SER A 45 -12.61 5.23 -10.85
C SER A 45 -14.05 5.75 -10.95
N GLU A 46 -14.95 4.95 -11.48
CA GLU A 46 -16.38 5.28 -11.62
C GLU A 46 -17.12 5.38 -10.29
N LEU A 47 -16.72 4.56 -9.31
CA LEU A 47 -17.29 4.56 -7.97
C LEU A 47 -16.63 5.58 -7.05
N LEU A 48 -15.37 5.92 -7.29
CA LEU A 48 -14.59 6.84 -6.44
C LEU A 48 -15.26 8.22 -6.39
N GLU A 49 -15.82 8.70 -7.51
CA GLU A 49 -16.55 9.96 -7.56
C GLU A 49 -17.77 9.93 -6.63
N SER A 50 -18.55 8.85 -6.69
CA SER A 50 -19.73 8.67 -5.84
C SER A 50 -19.38 8.49 -4.36
N GLU A 51 -18.29 7.78 -4.06
CA GLU A 51 -17.81 7.64 -2.68
C GLU A 51 -17.36 8.99 -2.10
N LEU A 52 -16.65 9.79 -2.88
CA LEU A 52 -16.07 11.04 -2.42
C LEU A 52 -17.14 12.15 -2.28
N PHE A 53 -17.94 12.38 -3.32
CA PHE A 53 -18.92 13.48 -3.40
C PHE A 53 -20.32 13.10 -2.91
N GLY A 54 -20.66 11.81 -2.93
CA GLY A 54 -22.03 11.32 -2.74
C GLY A 54 -22.89 11.50 -3.99
N HIS A 55 -24.10 10.99 -3.95
CA HIS A 55 -25.05 11.11 -5.05
C HIS A 55 -26.49 11.26 -4.56
N GLU A 56 -27.30 11.91 -5.38
CA GLU A 56 -28.75 11.92 -5.22
C GLU A 56 -29.39 10.68 -5.83
N LYS A 57 -30.59 10.35 -5.38
CA LYS A 57 -31.37 9.26 -5.97
C LYS A 57 -31.58 9.51 -7.47
N GLY A 58 -31.29 8.50 -8.31
CA GLY A 58 -31.45 8.58 -9.76
C GLY A 58 -30.27 9.28 -10.50
N ALA A 59 -29.20 9.62 -9.83
CA ALA A 59 -28.04 10.29 -10.43
C ALA A 59 -27.35 9.46 -11.54
N PHE A 60 -27.44 8.13 -11.46
CA PHE A 60 -26.94 7.18 -12.45
C PHE A 60 -27.69 5.85 -12.33
N THR A 61 -27.49 4.95 -13.30
CA THR A 61 -28.06 3.59 -13.26
C THR A 61 -27.53 2.83 -12.03
N GLY A 62 -28.43 2.53 -11.07
CA GLY A 62 -28.07 1.91 -9.79
C GLY A 62 -28.08 2.84 -8.59
N ALA A 63 -28.29 4.15 -8.77
CA ALA A 63 -28.47 5.11 -7.68
C ALA A 63 -29.91 5.04 -7.11
N ILE A 64 -30.21 3.95 -6.40
CA ILE A 64 -31.55 3.65 -5.87
C ILE A 64 -31.94 4.61 -4.75
N GLU A 65 -30.95 4.99 -3.92
CA GLU A 65 -31.10 5.88 -2.77
C GLU A 65 -30.07 7.00 -2.79
N ARG A 66 -30.33 8.08 -2.04
CA ARG A 66 -29.34 9.13 -1.80
C ARG A 66 -28.21 8.61 -0.92
N LYS A 67 -26.96 8.91 -1.28
CA LYS A 67 -25.76 8.54 -0.50
C LYS A 67 -24.94 9.77 -0.13
N ARG A 68 -24.58 9.87 1.16
CA ARG A 68 -23.64 10.89 1.64
C ARG A 68 -22.21 10.52 1.30
N GLY A 69 -21.47 11.43 0.64
CA GLY A 69 -20.06 11.24 0.28
C GLY A 69 -19.10 11.43 1.46
N LYS A 70 -17.84 11.03 1.27
CA LYS A 70 -16.78 11.19 2.28
C LYS A 70 -16.49 12.65 2.63
N LEU A 71 -16.64 13.57 1.68
CA LEU A 71 -16.52 15.02 1.91
C LEU A 71 -17.56 15.50 2.93
N GLU A 72 -18.80 15.06 2.79
CA GLU A 72 -19.88 15.40 3.71
C GLU A 72 -19.69 14.73 5.08
N GLN A 73 -19.25 13.46 5.08
CA GLN A 73 -18.98 12.70 6.31
C GLN A 73 -17.82 13.32 7.13
N ALA A 74 -16.81 13.86 6.45
CA ALA A 74 -15.68 14.51 7.10
C ALA A 74 -16.09 15.81 7.83
N GLY A 75 -17.09 16.54 7.33
CA GLY A 75 -17.67 17.70 7.99
C GLY A 75 -16.63 18.71 8.50
N ASN A 76 -16.58 18.90 9.83
CA ASN A 76 -15.58 19.71 10.52
C ASN A 76 -14.36 18.90 11.01
N GLY A 77 -14.23 17.64 10.62
CA GLY A 77 -13.14 16.74 11.00
C GLY A 77 -11.95 16.78 10.05
N THR A 78 -11.42 15.61 9.75
CA THR A 78 -10.27 15.42 8.85
C THR A 78 -10.63 14.42 7.77
N LEU A 79 -10.38 14.79 6.51
CA LEU A 79 -10.39 13.89 5.36
C LEU A 79 -8.97 13.40 5.10
N PHE A 80 -8.78 12.08 5.08
CA PHE A 80 -7.54 11.44 4.68
C PHE A 80 -7.70 10.83 3.30
N LEU A 81 -6.92 11.33 2.34
CA LEU A 81 -6.87 10.85 0.96
C LEU A 81 -5.63 9.97 0.81
N ASP A 82 -5.82 8.66 0.91
CA ASP A 82 -4.72 7.71 0.70
C ASP A 82 -4.55 7.42 -0.79
N GLU A 83 -3.30 7.26 -1.21
CA GLU A 83 -2.87 7.04 -2.59
C GLU A 83 -3.46 8.07 -3.56
N ILE A 84 -3.31 9.37 -3.21
CA ILE A 84 -3.83 10.49 -4.03
C ILE A 84 -3.25 10.52 -5.45
N GLY A 85 -2.04 9.97 -5.66
CA GLY A 85 -1.41 9.86 -6.97
C GLY A 85 -2.14 8.95 -7.95
N ASP A 86 -3.08 8.12 -7.47
CA ASP A 86 -3.90 7.23 -8.30
C ASP A 86 -5.28 7.82 -8.62
N MET A 87 -5.57 9.05 -8.16
CA MET A 87 -6.83 9.71 -8.44
C MET A 87 -6.96 10.11 -9.91
N PRO A 88 -8.06 9.76 -10.62
CA PRO A 88 -8.28 10.18 -12.00
C PRO A 88 -8.29 11.69 -12.19
N LEU A 89 -7.74 12.20 -13.28
CA LEU A 89 -7.62 13.65 -13.58
C LEU A 89 -8.94 14.41 -13.46
N LYS A 90 -10.05 13.81 -13.90
CA LYS A 90 -11.39 14.40 -13.77
C LYS A 90 -11.75 14.68 -12.31
N LEU A 91 -11.40 13.77 -11.40
CA LEU A 91 -11.68 13.93 -9.97
C LEU A 91 -10.70 14.88 -9.29
N GLN A 92 -9.45 14.95 -9.77
CA GLN A 92 -8.48 15.93 -9.30
C GLN A 92 -9.01 17.37 -9.48
N SER A 93 -9.61 17.66 -10.64
CA SER A 93 -10.22 18.99 -10.91
C SER A 93 -11.37 19.31 -9.96
N LYS A 94 -12.24 18.33 -9.70
CA LYS A 94 -13.36 18.50 -8.75
C LYS A 94 -12.86 18.68 -7.31
N LEU A 95 -11.87 17.87 -6.90
CA LEU A 95 -11.26 18.00 -5.58
C LEU A 95 -10.60 19.35 -5.38
N LEU A 96 -9.86 19.84 -6.37
CA LEU A 96 -9.25 21.18 -6.33
C LEU A 96 -10.30 22.26 -6.06
N ARG A 97 -11.42 22.22 -6.76
CA ARG A 97 -12.52 23.17 -6.56
C ARG A 97 -13.04 23.13 -5.12
N VAL A 98 -13.23 21.94 -4.55
CA VAL A 98 -13.63 21.78 -3.12
C VAL A 98 -12.60 22.37 -2.17
N LEU A 99 -11.31 22.16 -2.43
CA LEU A 99 -10.23 22.70 -1.59
C LEU A 99 -10.13 24.22 -1.64
N GLN A 100 -10.53 24.85 -2.76
CA GLN A 100 -10.52 26.30 -2.97
C GLN A 100 -11.77 26.97 -2.43
N GLU A 101 -12.94 26.47 -2.86
CA GLU A 101 -14.24 27.10 -2.60
C GLU A 101 -14.89 26.64 -1.29
N ARG A 102 -14.41 25.50 -0.72
CA ARG A 102 -15.02 24.87 0.46
C ARG A 102 -16.48 24.45 0.26
N GLN A 103 -16.86 24.25 -0.99
CA GLN A 103 -18.20 23.89 -1.41
C GLN A 103 -18.15 22.82 -2.48
N PHE A 104 -19.21 21.99 -2.55
CA PHE A 104 -19.37 20.96 -3.57
C PHE A 104 -20.85 20.58 -3.71
N GLU A 105 -21.15 19.88 -4.79
CA GLU A 105 -22.48 19.31 -5.05
C GLU A 105 -22.38 17.78 -5.10
N ARG A 106 -23.45 17.09 -4.72
CA ARG A 106 -23.58 15.65 -4.94
C ARG A 106 -23.75 15.38 -6.42
N ILE A 107 -23.37 14.17 -6.87
CA ILE A 107 -23.64 13.75 -8.25
C ILE A 107 -25.15 13.75 -8.49
N GLY A 108 -25.57 14.39 -9.58
CA GLY A 108 -26.99 14.56 -9.93
C GLY A 108 -27.77 15.54 -9.04
N GLY A 109 -27.12 16.21 -8.10
CA GLY A 109 -27.72 17.24 -7.25
C GLY A 109 -27.38 18.66 -7.71
N GLN A 110 -28.14 19.64 -7.23
CA GLN A 110 -27.91 21.07 -7.42
C GLN A 110 -27.75 21.79 -6.07
N GLU A 111 -27.85 21.04 -4.96
CA GLU A 111 -27.66 21.57 -3.62
C GLU A 111 -26.18 21.83 -3.35
N LEU A 112 -25.82 23.08 -3.07
CA LEU A 112 -24.45 23.48 -2.73
C LEU A 112 -24.18 23.16 -1.26
N LEU A 113 -23.31 22.20 -1.01
CA LEU A 113 -22.90 21.77 0.33
C LEU A 113 -21.60 22.44 0.73
N THR A 114 -21.52 22.93 1.96
CA THR A 114 -20.31 23.52 2.51
C THR A 114 -19.52 22.50 3.33
N THR A 115 -18.19 22.58 3.29
CA THR A 115 -17.30 21.75 4.09
C THR A 115 -16.17 22.57 4.70
N ASN A 116 -15.85 22.28 5.96
CA ASN A 116 -14.71 22.89 6.66
C ASN A 116 -13.71 21.81 7.12
N MET A 117 -13.53 20.76 6.33
CA MET A 117 -12.61 19.70 6.67
C MET A 117 -11.14 20.12 6.56
N ARG A 118 -10.29 19.56 7.41
CA ARG A 118 -8.84 19.51 7.21
C ARG A 118 -8.51 18.37 6.27
N VAL A 119 -7.53 18.57 5.38
CA VAL A 119 -7.09 17.51 4.45
C VAL A 119 -5.69 17.02 4.80
N ILE A 120 -5.53 15.71 4.83
CA ILE A 120 -4.25 15.01 4.85
C ILE A 120 -4.26 14.10 3.63
N ALA A 121 -3.25 14.21 2.77
CA ALA A 121 -3.09 13.35 1.60
C ALA A 121 -1.85 12.48 1.75
N ALA A 122 -1.89 11.27 1.19
CA ALA A 122 -0.74 10.37 1.18
C ALA A 122 -0.55 9.73 -0.20
N THR A 123 0.68 9.43 -0.56
CA THR A 123 1.01 8.72 -1.80
C THR A 123 2.37 8.03 -1.70
N HIS A 124 2.52 6.92 -2.42
CA HIS A 124 3.81 6.29 -2.68
C HIS A 124 4.40 6.71 -4.02
N ARG A 125 3.59 7.35 -4.89
CA ARG A 125 4.02 7.75 -6.24
C ARG A 125 4.74 9.10 -6.20
N ASP A 126 5.67 9.28 -7.12
CA ASP A 126 6.31 10.56 -7.38
C ASP A 126 5.33 11.48 -8.12
N LEU A 127 4.76 12.46 -7.40
CA LEU A 127 3.80 13.41 -7.97
C LEU A 127 4.45 14.36 -8.98
N GLU A 128 5.75 14.65 -8.85
CA GLU A 128 6.46 15.52 -9.80
C GLU A 128 6.63 14.81 -11.14
N GLN A 129 6.96 13.51 -11.11
CA GLN A 129 6.98 12.70 -12.31
C GLN A 129 5.58 12.56 -12.95
N LEU A 130 4.53 12.38 -12.14
CA LEU A 130 3.15 12.32 -12.64
C LEU A 130 2.70 13.64 -13.27
N MET A 131 3.15 14.78 -12.75
CA MET A 131 2.88 16.08 -13.38
C MET A 131 3.54 16.22 -14.74
N GLN A 132 4.80 15.75 -14.89
CA GLN A 132 5.49 15.74 -16.19
C GLN A 132 4.79 14.84 -17.22
N GLN A 133 4.15 13.77 -16.75
CA GLN A 133 3.37 12.83 -17.57
C GLN A 133 1.92 13.27 -17.79
N GLU A 134 1.54 14.46 -17.34
CA GLU A 134 0.16 14.98 -17.39
C GLU A 134 -0.88 14.08 -16.69
N GLN A 135 -0.43 13.22 -15.73
CA GLN A 135 -1.30 12.33 -14.94
C GLN A 135 -1.72 12.95 -13.60
N PHE A 136 -1.06 14.01 -13.19
CA PHE A 136 -1.41 14.77 -11.99
C PHE A 136 -1.38 16.28 -12.26
N ARG A 137 -2.40 16.99 -11.78
CA ARG A 137 -2.52 18.43 -12.01
C ARG A 137 -1.57 19.22 -11.14
N THR A 138 -0.86 20.15 -11.73
CA THR A 138 0.10 21.04 -11.04
C THR A 138 -0.60 21.95 -9.99
N ASP A 139 -1.79 22.44 -10.31
CA ASP A 139 -2.57 23.31 -9.39
C ASP A 139 -3.03 22.55 -8.14
N LEU A 140 -3.44 21.29 -8.28
CA LEU A 140 -3.78 20.43 -7.14
C LEU A 140 -2.54 20.10 -6.31
N TYR A 141 -1.41 19.80 -6.94
CA TYR A 141 -0.16 19.53 -6.24
C TYR A 141 0.21 20.67 -5.28
N TYR A 142 0.26 21.92 -5.76
CA TYR A 142 0.58 23.06 -4.89
C TYR A 142 -0.45 23.30 -3.79
N ARG A 143 -1.70 22.91 -3.99
CA ARG A 143 -2.75 23.01 -2.97
C ARG A 143 -2.63 21.93 -1.89
N LEU A 144 -2.11 20.76 -2.23
CA LEU A 144 -1.88 19.65 -1.30
C LEU A 144 -0.50 19.74 -0.61
N ASN A 145 0.53 20.15 -1.33
CA ASN A 145 1.92 20.20 -0.86
C ASN A 145 2.23 21.48 -0.06
N VAL A 146 1.41 21.75 0.94
CA VAL A 146 1.63 22.89 1.85
C VAL A 146 2.61 22.51 2.97
N PHE A 147 2.46 21.33 3.53
CA PHE A 147 3.37 20.75 4.52
C PHE A 147 3.76 19.34 4.09
N PRO A 148 4.87 19.20 3.36
CA PRO A 148 5.37 17.87 2.97
C PRO A 148 5.95 17.12 4.18
N LEU A 149 5.63 15.84 4.27
CA LEU A 149 6.17 14.91 5.26
C LEU A 149 6.65 13.65 4.56
N SER A 150 7.95 13.44 4.48
CA SER A 150 8.54 12.23 3.93
C SER A 150 8.73 11.18 5.02
N ILE A 151 8.27 9.95 4.75
CA ILE A 151 8.49 8.81 5.63
C ILE A 151 9.58 7.95 5.02
N PRO A 152 10.74 7.80 5.68
CA PRO A 152 11.80 6.95 5.19
C PRO A 152 11.35 5.47 5.19
N PRO A 153 11.80 4.66 4.23
CA PRO A 153 11.56 3.23 4.22
C PRO A 153 12.26 2.55 5.40
N LEU A 154 11.80 1.34 5.76
CA LEU A 154 12.29 0.62 6.95
C LEU A 154 13.80 0.34 6.91
N ARG A 155 14.37 0.13 5.72
CA ARG A 155 15.83 -0.07 5.51
C ARG A 155 16.68 1.15 5.89
N GLU A 156 16.10 2.35 5.93
CA GLU A 156 16.79 3.60 6.34
C GLU A 156 16.60 3.94 7.83
N ARG A 157 15.79 3.13 8.56
CA ARG A 157 15.54 3.26 9.99
C ARG A 157 15.61 1.90 10.71
N VAL A 158 16.67 1.14 10.42
CA VAL A 158 16.88 -0.22 10.94
C VAL A 158 16.95 -0.24 12.47
N GLU A 159 17.31 0.87 13.10
CA GLU A 159 17.31 1.07 14.56
C GLU A 159 15.89 0.96 15.17
N ASP A 160 14.82 1.22 14.43
CA ASP A 160 13.44 1.07 14.90
C ASP A 160 12.99 -0.41 14.92
N LEU A 161 13.71 -1.28 14.22
CA LEU A 161 13.31 -2.66 13.97
C LEU A 161 13.11 -3.46 15.27
N PRO A 162 13.99 -3.39 16.28
CA PRO A 162 13.77 -4.11 17.54
C PRO A 162 12.47 -3.71 18.25
N LEU A 163 12.14 -2.42 18.26
CA LEU A 163 10.91 -1.90 18.88
C LEU A 163 9.66 -2.34 18.10
N LEU A 164 9.73 -2.30 16.76
CA LEU A 164 8.64 -2.78 15.90
C LEU A 164 8.40 -4.28 16.08
N VAL A 165 9.46 -5.08 16.11
CA VAL A 165 9.38 -6.53 16.34
C VAL A 165 8.74 -6.82 17.69
N GLU A 166 9.20 -6.19 18.77
CA GLU A 166 8.63 -6.36 20.09
C GLU A 166 7.14 -5.99 20.13
N HIS A 167 6.79 -4.86 19.51
CA HIS A 167 5.40 -4.41 19.39
C HIS A 167 4.53 -5.44 18.67
N PHE A 168 4.96 -5.93 17.49
CA PHE A 168 4.17 -6.87 16.69
C PHE A 168 4.07 -8.25 17.34
N LEU A 169 5.13 -8.74 17.99
CA LEU A 169 5.07 -10.00 18.73
C LEU A 169 4.10 -9.92 19.92
N LYS A 170 4.14 -8.82 20.69
CA LYS A 170 3.20 -8.60 21.80
C LYS A 170 1.75 -8.47 21.31
N ARG A 171 1.53 -7.72 20.26
CA ARG A 171 0.21 -7.52 19.65
C ARG A 171 -0.32 -8.82 19.07
N GLY A 172 0.49 -9.52 18.26
CA GLY A 172 0.14 -10.80 17.65
C GLY A 172 -0.17 -11.88 18.68
N ALA A 173 0.59 -11.95 19.79
CA ALA A 173 0.31 -12.87 20.88
C ALA A 173 -1.10 -12.68 21.49
N ARG A 174 -1.55 -11.42 21.61
CA ARG A 174 -2.90 -11.10 22.10
C ARG A 174 -3.98 -11.40 21.07
N GLU A 175 -3.78 -10.99 19.81
CA GLU A 175 -4.75 -11.16 18.72
C GLU A 175 -4.99 -12.63 18.37
N MET A 176 -3.95 -13.45 18.39
CA MET A 176 -4.01 -14.87 18.00
C MET A 176 -4.16 -15.83 19.20
N ALA A 177 -4.22 -15.29 20.42
CA ALA A 177 -4.26 -16.08 21.68
C ALA A 177 -3.14 -17.14 21.77
N VAL A 178 -1.95 -16.80 21.25
CA VAL A 178 -0.75 -17.65 21.34
C VAL A 178 0.17 -17.16 22.46
N GLY A 179 1.06 -18.04 22.94
CA GLY A 179 2.04 -17.68 23.96
C GLY A 179 2.96 -16.54 23.52
N SER A 180 3.52 -15.81 24.49
CA SER A 180 4.53 -14.78 24.22
C SER A 180 5.72 -15.41 23.50
N LYS A 181 6.13 -14.79 22.41
CA LYS A 181 7.26 -15.25 21.58
C LYS A 181 8.40 -14.25 21.62
N SER A 182 9.62 -14.75 21.48
CA SER A 182 10.84 -13.95 21.37
C SER A 182 11.68 -14.44 20.19
N LEU A 183 12.48 -13.53 19.63
CA LEU A 183 13.44 -13.84 18.55
C LEU A 183 14.82 -14.14 19.14
N SER A 184 15.55 -15.06 18.50
CA SER A 184 16.97 -15.21 18.77
C SER A 184 17.77 -13.99 18.31
N PRO A 185 18.95 -13.72 18.89
CA PRO A 185 19.84 -12.65 18.40
C PRO A 185 20.18 -12.80 16.92
N GLU A 186 20.45 -13.99 16.44
CA GLU A 186 20.78 -14.30 15.06
C GLU A 186 19.57 -14.02 14.13
N ALA A 187 18.36 -14.33 14.59
CA ALA A 187 17.12 -14.03 13.88
C ALA A 187 16.92 -12.51 13.77
N MET A 188 17.16 -11.75 14.85
CA MET A 188 17.10 -10.29 14.84
C MET A 188 18.12 -9.69 13.88
N ASP A 189 19.34 -10.21 13.85
CA ASP A 189 20.38 -9.75 12.94
C ASP A 189 20.06 -10.06 11.46
N ALA A 190 19.35 -11.16 11.20
CA ALA A 190 18.84 -11.45 9.86
C ALA A 190 17.79 -10.44 9.42
N LEU A 191 16.85 -10.08 10.31
CA LEU A 191 15.84 -9.05 10.04
C LEU A 191 16.47 -7.68 9.75
N LYS A 192 17.53 -7.30 10.46
CA LYS A 192 18.25 -6.03 10.24
C LYS A 192 18.94 -5.95 8.88
N ARG A 193 19.36 -7.10 8.33
CA ARG A 193 20.05 -7.17 7.03
C ARG A 193 19.12 -7.23 5.83
N TYR A 194 17.86 -7.57 6.06
CA TYR A 194 16.88 -7.69 4.98
C TYR A 194 16.37 -6.29 4.56
N PRO A 195 16.23 -6.00 3.26
CA PRO A 195 15.91 -4.65 2.76
C PRO A 195 14.45 -4.22 2.95
N TRP A 196 13.55 -5.12 3.32
CA TRP A 196 12.13 -4.85 3.59
C TRP A 196 11.42 -4.08 2.45
N PRO A 197 11.31 -4.62 1.22
CA PRO A 197 10.62 -3.94 0.13
C PRO A 197 9.16 -3.61 0.46
N GLY A 198 8.46 -4.45 1.22
CA GLY A 198 7.11 -4.18 1.73
C GLY A 198 7.08 -3.44 3.07
N ASN A 199 8.24 -2.91 3.53
CA ASN A 199 8.37 -2.10 4.73
C ASN A 199 7.76 -2.75 5.99
N VAL A 200 7.10 -1.95 6.82
CA VAL A 200 6.50 -2.38 8.10
C VAL A 200 5.36 -3.39 7.88
N ARG A 201 4.64 -3.31 6.75
CA ARG A 201 3.57 -4.28 6.43
C ARG A 201 4.13 -5.67 6.18
N GLU A 202 5.24 -5.78 5.46
CA GLU A 202 5.93 -7.05 5.24
C GLU A 202 6.50 -7.61 6.55
N LEU A 203 7.12 -6.77 7.37
CA LEU A 203 7.62 -7.16 8.68
C LEU A 203 6.49 -7.72 9.56
N GLU A 204 5.37 -7.02 9.66
CA GLU A 204 4.20 -7.46 10.44
C GLU A 204 3.67 -8.82 9.97
N ASN A 205 3.50 -8.99 8.64
CA ASN A 205 3.01 -10.25 8.07
C ASN A 205 4.01 -11.40 8.29
N THR A 206 5.30 -11.13 8.14
CA THR A 206 6.36 -12.11 8.40
C THR A 206 6.35 -12.57 9.85
N LEU A 207 6.28 -11.65 10.80
CA LEU A 207 6.23 -11.98 12.21
C LEU A 207 4.95 -12.76 12.57
N LYS A 208 3.78 -12.38 12.03
CA LYS A 208 2.53 -13.14 12.20
C LYS A 208 2.66 -14.56 11.68
N SER A 209 3.21 -14.75 10.49
CA SER A 209 3.47 -16.08 9.93
C SER A 209 4.38 -16.90 10.82
N LEU A 210 5.51 -16.34 11.28
CA LEU A 210 6.44 -17.00 12.18
C LEU A 210 5.79 -17.36 13.51
N MET A 211 4.89 -16.56 14.05
CA MET A 211 4.17 -16.84 15.28
C MET A 211 3.22 -18.03 15.16
N ILE A 212 2.60 -18.21 14.00
CA ILE A 212 1.66 -19.31 13.73
C ILE A 212 2.43 -20.61 13.47
N THR A 213 3.49 -20.55 12.67
CA THR A 213 4.23 -21.75 12.23
C THR A 213 5.16 -22.31 13.31
N ASN A 214 5.63 -21.48 14.23
CA ASN A 214 6.49 -21.93 15.33
C ASN A 214 5.67 -22.37 16.55
N VAL A 215 5.85 -23.62 16.96
CA VAL A 215 5.27 -24.14 18.20
C VAL A 215 6.04 -23.61 19.43
N SER A 216 7.36 -23.44 19.29
CA SER A 216 8.21 -22.92 20.38
C SER A 216 7.92 -21.43 20.66
N ASN A 217 8.12 -21.03 21.92
CA ASN A 217 8.10 -19.61 22.32
C ASN A 217 9.34 -18.84 21.85
N PHE A 218 10.34 -19.54 21.32
CA PHE A 218 11.59 -18.97 20.83
C PHE A 218 11.69 -19.21 19.33
N ILE A 219 11.73 -18.12 18.56
CA ILE A 219 11.84 -18.15 17.08
C ILE A 219 13.31 -18.05 16.72
N SER A 220 13.88 -19.15 16.25
CA SER A 220 15.25 -19.23 15.74
C SER A 220 15.34 -18.84 14.28
N LEU A 221 16.55 -18.60 13.79
CA LEU A 221 16.83 -18.27 12.40
C LEU A 221 16.32 -19.35 11.41
N ASP A 222 16.39 -20.62 11.81
CA ASP A 222 15.97 -21.75 10.96
C ASP A 222 14.46 -21.74 10.63
N SER A 223 13.69 -21.00 11.42
CA SER A 223 12.24 -20.84 11.22
C SER A 223 11.89 -19.82 10.14
N PHE A 224 12.88 -19.07 9.65
CA PHE A 224 12.63 -17.99 8.70
C PHE A 224 12.42 -18.50 7.28
N PRO A 225 11.52 -17.88 6.51
CA PRO A 225 11.38 -18.19 5.09
C PRO A 225 12.69 -17.99 4.33
N GLY A 226 12.98 -18.87 3.36
CA GLY A 226 14.25 -18.89 2.65
C GLY A 226 14.64 -17.59 1.93
N HIS A 227 13.65 -16.75 1.56
CA HIS A 227 13.93 -15.44 0.94
C HIS A 227 14.55 -14.43 1.94
N LEU A 228 14.25 -14.54 3.23
CA LEU A 228 14.86 -13.73 4.29
C LEU A 228 16.28 -14.17 4.65
N MET A 229 16.61 -15.43 4.31
CA MET A 229 17.93 -16.01 4.54
C MET A 229 18.94 -15.70 3.42
N LYS A 230 18.47 -15.39 2.22
CA LYS A 230 19.34 -15.04 1.10
C LYS A 230 19.96 -13.68 1.37
N LYS A 231 21.29 -13.63 1.45
CA LYS A 231 22.08 -12.38 1.48
C LYS A 231 21.59 -11.49 0.34
N GLY A 232 21.07 -10.31 0.71
CA GLY A 232 20.36 -9.43 -0.19
C GLY A 232 21.12 -9.13 -1.49
N LYS A 233 20.54 -9.58 -2.58
CA LYS A 233 20.48 -8.76 -3.79
C LYS A 233 19.13 -8.03 -3.70
N PRO A 234 19.06 -6.72 -3.93
CA PRO A 234 17.79 -6.04 -4.03
C PRO A 234 17.00 -6.75 -5.13
N VAL A 235 15.79 -7.20 -4.80
CA VAL A 235 14.82 -7.56 -5.83
C VAL A 235 14.50 -6.24 -6.51
N GLN A 236 15.16 -5.97 -7.62
CA GLN A 236 14.69 -4.98 -8.57
C GLN A 236 13.35 -5.53 -9.10
N GLU A 237 12.27 -4.91 -8.67
CA GLU A 237 10.92 -5.10 -9.24
C GLU A 237 10.81 -4.51 -10.66
N SER A 238 11.84 -4.65 -11.45
CA SER A 238 11.87 -4.36 -12.88
C SER A 238 12.92 -5.19 -13.57
N GLY A 239 13.04 -6.46 -13.19
CA GLY A 239 13.67 -7.43 -14.05
C GLY A 239 12.77 -7.60 -15.25
N ASN A 240 13.23 -7.13 -16.43
CA ASN A 240 12.64 -7.48 -17.70
C ASN A 240 12.38 -9.00 -17.67
N LEU A 241 11.19 -9.45 -18.07
CA LEU A 241 10.84 -10.87 -18.13
C LEU A 241 11.94 -11.68 -18.83
N GLU A 242 12.64 -11.08 -19.78
CA GLU A 242 13.79 -11.62 -20.49
C GLU A 242 14.97 -11.92 -19.56
N GLU A 243 15.35 -11.01 -18.64
CA GLU A 243 16.43 -11.25 -17.65
C GLU A 243 16.07 -12.35 -16.66
N TRP A 244 14.80 -12.42 -16.22
CA TRP A 244 14.31 -13.49 -15.35
C TRP A 244 14.34 -14.84 -16.06
N ILE A 245 13.93 -14.88 -17.35
CA ILE A 245 13.99 -16.07 -18.21
C ILE A 245 15.45 -16.51 -18.39
N GLU A 246 16.37 -15.59 -18.69
CA GLU A 246 17.79 -15.89 -18.82
C GLU A 246 18.37 -16.48 -17.53
N ASP A 247 18.11 -15.87 -16.37
CA ASP A 247 18.65 -16.33 -15.08
C ASP A 247 18.13 -17.73 -14.69
N LYS A 248 16.88 -18.07 -15.01
CA LYS A 248 16.24 -19.34 -14.64
C LYS A 248 16.37 -20.43 -15.70
N ILE A 249 16.36 -20.07 -16.97
CA ILE A 249 16.38 -21.04 -18.08
C ILE A 249 17.79 -21.29 -18.60
N ALA A 250 18.69 -20.30 -18.58
CA ALA A 250 20.06 -20.49 -19.06
C ALA A 250 20.83 -21.62 -18.38
N PRO A 251 20.73 -21.87 -17.06
CA PRO A 251 21.38 -23.05 -16.45
C PRO A 251 20.84 -24.37 -16.98
N LEU A 252 19.50 -24.46 -17.19
CA LEU A 252 18.86 -25.68 -17.73
C LEU A 252 19.25 -25.94 -19.17
N VAL A 253 19.38 -24.88 -19.98
CA VAL A 253 19.86 -24.96 -21.36
C VAL A 253 21.31 -25.44 -21.41
N ARG A 254 22.19 -24.90 -20.59
CA ARG A 254 23.61 -25.29 -20.52
C ARG A 254 23.78 -26.76 -20.09
N GLU A 255 22.97 -27.17 -19.09
CA GLU A 255 22.99 -28.57 -18.62
C GLU A 255 22.48 -29.56 -19.70
N GLY A 256 21.41 -29.16 -20.43
CA GLY A 256 20.87 -29.98 -21.53
C GLY A 256 21.79 -30.07 -22.73
N ILE A 257 22.47 -29.00 -23.11
CA ILE A 257 23.49 -29.00 -24.16
C ILE A 257 24.66 -29.92 -23.76
N ALA A 258 25.11 -29.87 -22.53
CA ALA A 258 26.18 -30.69 -22.01
C ALA A 258 25.82 -32.21 -22.02
N LYS A 259 24.53 -32.54 -21.91
CA LYS A 259 24.01 -33.92 -21.94
C LYS A 259 23.63 -34.42 -23.33
N ASN A 260 23.82 -33.61 -24.38
CA ASN A 260 23.52 -33.89 -25.78
C ASN A 260 22.10 -34.47 -26.02
N THR A 261 21.08 -33.83 -25.40
CA THR A 261 19.68 -34.31 -25.41
C THR A 261 18.96 -33.78 -26.64
N ASP A 262 18.58 -34.67 -27.57
CA ASP A 262 17.84 -34.30 -28.80
C ASP A 262 16.45 -33.68 -28.58
N SER A 263 15.92 -33.74 -27.35
CA SER A 263 14.61 -33.21 -26.98
C SER A 263 14.65 -32.06 -25.95
N LEU A 264 15.79 -31.35 -25.86
CA LEU A 264 16.03 -30.29 -24.88
C LEU A 264 14.89 -29.22 -24.81
N MET A 265 14.41 -28.80 -25.98
CA MET A 265 13.31 -27.81 -26.07
C MET A 265 12.01 -28.34 -25.45
N GLN A 266 11.69 -29.62 -25.68
CA GLN A 266 10.49 -30.26 -25.12
C GLN A 266 10.59 -30.44 -23.60
N GLU A 267 11.75 -30.77 -23.07
CA GLU A 267 11.97 -30.87 -21.62
C GLU A 267 11.86 -29.53 -20.91
N ILE A 268 12.39 -28.45 -21.51
CA ILE A 268 12.30 -27.09 -20.99
C ILE A 268 10.85 -26.63 -21.02
N LEU A 269 10.15 -26.83 -22.14
CA LEU A 269 8.73 -26.49 -22.28
C LEU A 269 7.87 -27.20 -21.21
N GLN A 270 8.04 -28.50 -21.00
CA GLN A 270 7.30 -29.22 -19.97
C GLN A 270 7.56 -28.72 -18.55
N LYS A 271 8.78 -28.32 -18.22
CA LYS A 271 9.16 -27.78 -16.91
C LYS A 271 8.60 -26.38 -16.65
N VAL A 272 8.33 -25.61 -17.70
CA VAL A 272 7.76 -24.25 -17.62
C VAL A 272 6.23 -24.26 -17.73
N GLU A 273 5.69 -25.04 -18.65
CA GLU A 273 4.26 -25.08 -18.96
C GLU A 273 3.41 -25.65 -17.81
N ARG A 274 3.85 -26.73 -17.16
CA ARG A 274 3.11 -27.34 -16.05
C ARG A 274 2.92 -26.41 -14.83
N PRO A 275 3.96 -25.73 -14.30
CA PRO A 275 3.80 -24.76 -13.22
C PRO A 275 2.95 -23.55 -13.64
N LEU A 276 3.08 -23.10 -14.90
CA LEU A 276 2.31 -21.96 -15.41
C LEU A 276 0.83 -22.29 -15.55
N LEU A 277 0.48 -23.48 -16.06
CA LEU A 277 -0.90 -23.97 -16.13
C LEU A 277 -1.50 -24.16 -14.74
N LYS A 278 -0.72 -24.67 -13.78
CA LYS A 278 -1.17 -24.82 -12.40
C LYS A 278 -1.49 -23.48 -11.76
N LEU A 279 -0.62 -22.48 -11.92
CA LEU A 279 -0.85 -21.10 -11.46
C LEU A 279 -2.08 -20.46 -12.12
N LEU A 280 -2.26 -20.63 -13.43
CA LEU A 280 -3.42 -20.11 -14.16
C LEU A 280 -4.73 -20.77 -13.68
N LEU A 281 -4.72 -22.07 -13.40
CA LEU A 281 -5.91 -22.79 -12.88
C LEU A 281 -6.23 -22.35 -11.44
N GLU A 282 -5.22 -22.14 -10.59
CA GLU A 282 -5.38 -21.67 -9.22
C GLU A 282 -5.94 -20.23 -9.18
N GLU A 283 -5.42 -19.32 -10.03
CA GLU A 283 -5.85 -17.91 -10.09
C GLU A 283 -7.19 -17.71 -10.79
N THR A 284 -7.53 -18.53 -11.79
CA THR A 284 -8.80 -18.39 -12.54
C THR A 284 -9.95 -19.19 -11.96
N GLY A 285 -9.70 -20.03 -10.94
CA GLY A 285 -10.73 -20.85 -10.30
C GLY A 285 -11.35 -21.91 -11.23
N TRP A 286 -10.68 -22.26 -12.32
CA TRP A 286 -11.10 -23.34 -13.22
C TRP A 286 -10.66 -24.68 -12.61
N ASN A 287 -11.66 -25.42 -12.12
CA ASN A 287 -11.57 -26.84 -11.77
C ASN A 287 -11.80 -27.70 -12.98
#